data_2e7b51b4bc6006c4962312bb88c990d9
#
_entry.id   2e7b51b4bc6006c4962312bb88c990d9
#
_cell.length_a   1.000
_cell.length_b   1.000
_cell.length_c   1.000
_cell.angle_alpha   90.00
_cell.angle_beta   90.00
_cell.angle_gamma   90.00
#
_symmetry.space_group_name_H-M   'P 1'
#
loop_
_entity.id
_entity.type
_entity.pdbx_description
1 polymer ?
#
loop_
_entity_poly.entity_id
_entity_poly.type
_entity_poly.pdbx_seq_one_letter_code
_entity_poly.pdbx_strand_id
1 'polypeptide(L)'
;MVFESDDFSIELVEDRDLNAIIDVYNSNKKFLVNHMETDKVTYEWVLEEYESMKKAGFCSCKVVEKSSGKIIGFIDFKTGEETYLSLLMIHHAYKHKGFGKSVYGALEEYVKSLKSRCMRIDVVTHYDDTVLDFWVRNGFKKCKDIALNWTGKILPAVMMKKNLS
;
A
#
# COMPACT_ATOMS: atom_id res chain seq x y z
N MET A 1 7.94 8.88 13.59
CA MET A 1 8.27 7.59 12.92
C MET A 1 7.43 6.49 13.53
N VAL A 2 6.80 5.70 12.70
CA VAL A 2 5.98 4.57 13.16
C VAL A 2 6.83 3.30 13.26
N PHE A 3 7.59 3.01 12.21
CA PHE A 3 8.60 1.94 12.19
C PHE A 3 9.62 2.24 11.09
N GLU A 4 10.64 1.41 10.97
CA GLU A 4 11.70 1.63 9.99
C GLU A 4 12.33 0.32 9.49
N SER A 5 12.99 0.40 8.35
CA SER A 5 13.96 -0.57 7.87
C SER A 5 15.35 0.10 7.81
N ASP A 6 16.34 -0.62 7.33
CA ASP A 6 17.70 -0.06 7.20
C ASP A 6 17.73 1.20 6.32
N ASP A 7 16.97 1.19 5.22
CA ASP A 7 17.01 2.25 4.22
C ASP A 7 15.83 3.21 4.28
N PHE A 8 14.78 2.86 4.99
CA PHE A 8 13.51 3.62 4.98
C PHE A 8 12.99 3.92 6.37
N SER A 9 12.47 5.13 6.53
CA SER A 9 11.66 5.55 7.67
C SER A 9 10.20 5.57 7.26
N ILE A 10 9.33 4.96 8.04
CA ILE A 10 7.89 4.92 7.79
C ILE A 10 7.22 5.85 8.80
N GLU A 11 6.60 6.91 8.30
CA GLU A 11 6.09 8.02 9.10
C GLU A 11 4.65 8.33 8.74
N LEU A 12 3.87 8.80 9.70
CA LEU A 12 2.49 9.21 9.42
C LEU A 12 2.48 10.34 8.38
N VAL A 13 1.55 10.24 7.44
CA VAL A 13 1.30 11.30 6.45
C VAL A 13 0.72 12.52 7.16
N GLU A 14 1.21 13.70 6.81
CA GLU A 14 0.68 14.99 7.23
C GLU A 14 0.14 15.74 6.02
N ASP A 15 -0.69 16.75 6.23
CA ASP A 15 -1.28 17.54 5.14
C ASP A 15 -0.23 18.08 4.17
N ARG A 16 0.91 18.50 4.70
CA ARG A 16 2.04 19.00 3.89
C ARG A 16 2.66 17.96 2.95
N ASP A 17 2.38 16.67 3.17
CA ASP A 17 2.94 15.57 2.38
C ASP A 17 2.07 15.20 1.18
N LEU A 18 0.84 15.72 1.08
CA LEU A 18 -0.13 15.29 0.07
C LEU A 18 0.34 15.49 -1.36
N ASN A 19 1.10 16.54 -1.64
CA ASN A 19 1.67 16.75 -2.98
C ASN A 19 2.65 15.64 -3.36
N ALA A 20 3.46 15.17 -2.42
CA ALA A 20 4.37 14.04 -2.65
C ALA A 20 3.59 12.73 -2.86
N ILE A 21 2.50 12.53 -2.13
CA ILE A 21 1.63 11.35 -2.32
C ILE A 21 0.96 11.39 -3.70
N ILE A 22 0.49 12.55 -4.14
CA ILE A 22 -0.03 12.75 -5.51
C ILE A 22 1.01 12.34 -6.55
N ASP A 23 2.25 12.73 -6.35
CA ASP A 23 3.34 12.39 -7.27
C ASP A 23 3.57 10.88 -7.34
N VAL A 24 3.50 10.19 -6.20
CA VAL A 24 3.59 8.72 -6.16
C VAL A 24 2.44 8.08 -6.95
N TYR A 25 1.19 8.51 -6.74
CA TYR A 25 0.05 8.02 -7.51
C TYR A 25 0.23 8.26 -9.01
N ASN A 26 0.54 9.49 -9.39
CA ASN A 26 0.63 9.90 -10.80
C ASN A 26 1.80 9.27 -11.54
N SER A 27 2.82 8.79 -10.82
CA SER A 27 3.92 8.02 -11.40
C SER A 27 3.49 6.59 -11.78
N ASN A 28 2.41 6.08 -11.18
CA ASN A 28 1.91 4.71 -11.38
C ASN A 28 0.69 4.69 -12.30
N LYS A 29 0.87 5.10 -13.54
CA LYS A 29 -0.21 5.27 -14.54
C LYS A 29 -0.98 3.99 -14.82
N LYS A 30 -0.31 2.84 -14.90
CA LYS A 30 -0.96 1.55 -15.12
C LYS A 30 -1.93 1.21 -14.00
N PHE A 31 -1.54 1.48 -12.75
CA PHE A 31 -2.43 1.34 -11.61
C PHE A 31 -3.67 2.24 -11.75
N LEU A 32 -3.46 3.54 -12.02
CA LEU A 32 -4.54 4.50 -12.11
C LEU A 32 -5.54 4.17 -13.21
N VAL A 33 -5.05 3.86 -14.40
CA VAL A 33 -5.92 3.54 -15.55
C VAL A 33 -6.78 2.32 -15.26
N ASN A 34 -6.22 1.29 -14.65
CA ASN A 34 -6.93 0.04 -14.41
C ASN A 34 -7.83 0.06 -13.16
N HIS A 35 -7.52 0.89 -12.17
CA HIS A 35 -8.35 1.01 -10.97
C HIS A 35 -9.38 2.14 -11.07
N MET A 36 -9.05 3.23 -11.73
CA MET A 36 -9.82 4.48 -11.67
C MET A 36 -10.23 5.04 -13.03
N GLU A 37 -9.81 4.39 -14.12
CA GLU A 37 -10.07 4.85 -15.50
C GLU A 37 -9.55 6.29 -15.76
N THR A 38 -8.49 6.69 -15.05
CA THR A 38 -7.80 7.96 -15.21
C THR A 38 -6.30 7.75 -15.16
N ASP A 39 -5.53 8.67 -15.73
CA ASP A 39 -4.07 8.64 -15.65
C ASP A 39 -3.49 9.64 -14.63
N LYS A 40 -4.37 10.34 -13.93
CA LYS A 40 -4.01 11.35 -12.95
C LYS A 40 -5.00 11.41 -11.80
N VAL A 41 -4.52 11.63 -10.58
CA VAL A 41 -5.34 12.01 -9.44
C VAL A 41 -5.15 13.50 -9.14
N THR A 42 -6.18 14.11 -8.54
CA THR A 42 -6.15 15.51 -8.12
C THR A 42 -5.82 15.62 -6.63
N TYR A 43 -5.43 16.81 -6.20
CA TYR A 43 -5.23 17.11 -4.78
C TYR A 43 -6.49 16.82 -3.97
N GLU A 44 -7.64 17.25 -4.45
CA GLU A 44 -8.93 17.04 -3.79
C GLU A 44 -9.25 15.56 -3.60
N TRP A 45 -8.99 14.75 -4.63
CA TRP A 45 -9.22 13.30 -4.54
C TRP A 45 -8.32 12.65 -3.49
N VAL A 46 -7.03 13.00 -3.48
CA VAL A 46 -6.06 12.44 -2.52
C VAL A 46 -6.39 12.88 -1.10
N LEU A 47 -6.79 14.14 -0.92
CA LEU A 47 -7.21 14.65 0.38
C LEU A 47 -8.44 13.91 0.92
N GLU A 48 -9.46 13.73 0.08
CA GLU A 48 -10.68 13.00 0.43
C GLU A 48 -10.37 11.55 0.81
N GLU A 49 -9.52 10.89 0.02
CA GLU A 49 -9.10 9.51 0.28
C GLU A 49 -8.33 9.41 1.61
N TYR A 50 -7.38 10.31 1.84
CA TYR A 50 -6.61 10.37 3.08
C TYR A 50 -7.52 10.55 4.30
N GLU A 51 -8.45 11.48 4.24
CA GLU A 51 -9.40 11.74 5.33
C GLU A 51 -10.34 10.56 5.56
N SER A 52 -10.84 9.94 4.48
CA SER A 52 -11.70 8.77 4.52
C SER A 52 -11.00 7.57 5.18
N MET A 53 -9.75 7.29 4.80
CA MET A 53 -8.96 6.21 5.38
C MET A 53 -8.68 6.44 6.86
N LYS A 54 -8.31 7.66 7.23
CA LYS A 54 -8.09 8.05 8.62
C LYS A 54 -9.35 7.86 9.46
N LYS A 55 -10.50 8.28 8.94
CA LYS A 55 -11.81 8.14 9.60
C LYS A 55 -12.19 6.66 9.78
N ALA A 56 -11.83 5.81 8.83
CA ALA A 56 -12.06 4.36 8.90
C ALA A 56 -11.07 3.63 9.82
N GLY A 57 -10.12 4.33 10.44
CA GLY A 57 -9.16 3.75 11.38
C GLY A 57 -7.88 3.22 10.75
N PHE A 58 -7.61 3.59 9.50
CA PHE A 58 -6.35 3.22 8.84
C PHE A 58 -5.20 4.13 9.26
N CYS A 59 -4.00 3.55 9.27
CA CYS A 59 -2.76 4.31 9.32
C CYS A 59 -2.32 4.58 7.89
N SER A 60 -2.26 5.86 7.52
CA SER A 60 -1.68 6.28 6.24
C SER A 60 -0.26 6.76 6.50
N CYS A 61 0.72 6.05 5.96
CA CYS A 61 2.13 6.33 6.20
C CYS A 61 2.88 6.59 4.90
N LYS A 62 3.79 7.56 4.96
CA LYS A 62 4.74 7.82 3.89
C LYS A 62 5.99 6.97 4.08
N VAL A 63 6.60 6.57 2.98
CA VAL A 63 7.87 5.88 2.94
C VAL A 63 8.95 6.90 2.60
N VAL A 64 9.83 7.18 3.55
CA VAL A 64 10.90 8.16 3.39
C VAL A 64 12.23 7.43 3.21
N GLU A 65 12.92 7.69 2.10
CA GLU A 65 14.26 7.15 1.89
C GLU A 65 15.25 7.90 2.79
N LYS A 66 15.94 7.18 3.66
CA LYS A 66 16.83 7.78 4.67
C LYS A 66 17.99 8.56 4.04
N SER A 67 18.55 8.09 2.93
CA SER A 67 19.71 8.70 2.28
C SER A 67 19.40 10.07 1.65
N SER A 68 18.17 10.28 1.18
CA SER A 68 17.78 11.51 0.45
C SER A 68 16.75 12.36 1.20
N GLY A 69 16.05 11.77 2.18
CA GLY A 69 14.91 12.41 2.84
C GLY A 69 13.67 12.53 1.96
N LYS A 70 13.66 11.89 0.79
CA LYS A 70 12.54 11.97 -0.15
C LYS A 70 11.44 10.96 0.19
N ILE A 71 10.20 11.37 -0.03
CA ILE A 71 9.05 10.48 0.02
C ILE A 71 9.01 9.70 -1.29
N ILE A 72 9.20 8.37 -1.21
CA ILE A 72 9.27 7.49 -2.37
C ILE A 72 8.10 6.54 -2.48
N GLY A 73 7.17 6.60 -1.55
CA GLY A 73 6.00 5.72 -1.55
C GLY A 73 5.10 6.00 -0.37
N PHE A 74 4.03 5.23 -0.29
CA PHE A 74 3.15 5.29 0.88
C PHE A 74 2.44 3.95 1.08
N ILE A 75 1.92 3.75 2.29
CA ILE A 75 1.17 2.57 2.67
C ILE A 75 -0.06 2.96 3.47
N ASP A 76 -1.16 2.23 3.26
CA ASP A 76 -2.38 2.32 4.05
C ASP A 76 -2.67 0.95 4.66
N PHE A 77 -2.71 0.87 5.97
CA PHE A 77 -2.99 -0.37 6.67
C PHE A 77 -3.80 -0.14 7.93
N LYS A 78 -4.53 -1.16 8.33
CA LYS A 78 -5.30 -1.15 9.58
C LYS A 78 -4.88 -2.33 10.44
N THR A 79 -4.34 -2.02 11.62
CA THR A 79 -3.85 -3.05 12.55
C THR A 79 -4.98 -3.73 13.29
N GLY A 80 -4.76 -4.99 13.66
CA GLY A 80 -5.69 -5.79 14.42
C GLY A 80 -5.15 -7.20 14.58
N GLU A 81 -5.96 -8.11 15.10
CA GLU A 81 -5.61 -9.52 15.10
C GLU A 81 -5.34 -10.02 13.68
N GLU A 82 -6.16 -9.57 12.73
CA GLU A 82 -5.87 -9.59 11.30
C GLU A 82 -5.56 -8.17 10.85
N THR A 83 -4.34 -7.91 10.42
CA THR A 83 -3.96 -6.62 9.84
C THR A 83 -4.35 -6.60 8.37
N TYR A 84 -5.05 -5.54 7.96
CA TYR A 84 -5.43 -5.33 6.57
C TYR A 84 -4.50 -4.31 5.93
N LEU A 85 -3.73 -4.75 4.94
CA LEU A 85 -2.91 -3.88 4.11
C LEU A 85 -3.72 -3.50 2.87
N SER A 86 -4.24 -2.28 2.86
CA SER A 86 -5.09 -1.78 1.77
C SER A 86 -4.27 -1.35 0.56
N LEU A 87 -3.12 -0.74 0.78
CA LEU A 87 -2.30 -0.22 -0.31
C LEU A 87 -0.84 -0.15 0.11
N LEU A 88 0.04 -0.57 -0.79
CA LEU A 88 1.48 -0.34 -0.72
C LEU A 88 1.91 0.11 -2.11
N MET A 89 2.37 1.34 -2.23
CA MET A 89 2.74 1.93 -3.51
C MET A 89 4.10 2.60 -3.43
N ILE A 90 4.99 2.24 -4.35
CA ILE A 90 6.30 2.85 -4.51
C ILE A 90 6.28 3.70 -5.77
N HIS A 91 6.88 4.88 -5.72
CA HIS A 91 7.02 5.75 -6.89
C HIS A 91 7.69 4.97 -8.04
N HIS A 92 7.15 5.11 -9.24
CA HIS A 92 7.57 4.32 -10.41
C HIS A 92 9.07 4.39 -10.69
N ALA A 93 9.70 5.54 -10.44
CA ALA A 93 11.15 5.72 -10.63
C ALA A 93 12.00 4.81 -9.73
N TYR A 94 11.44 4.27 -8.65
CA TYR A 94 12.15 3.42 -7.69
C TYR A 94 11.74 1.94 -7.79
N LYS A 95 10.98 1.57 -8.81
CA LYS A 95 10.57 0.16 -9.02
C LYS A 95 11.76 -0.72 -9.41
N HIS A 96 11.59 -2.02 -9.20
CA HIS A 96 12.57 -3.07 -9.51
C HIS A 96 13.89 -2.96 -8.75
N LYS A 97 13.90 -2.27 -7.60
CA LYS A 97 15.07 -2.13 -6.71
C LYS A 97 14.91 -2.88 -5.38
N GLY A 98 13.82 -3.65 -5.23
CA GLY A 98 13.55 -4.40 -4.00
C GLY A 98 12.96 -3.53 -2.86
N PHE A 99 12.59 -2.29 -3.11
CA PHE A 99 12.09 -1.39 -2.07
C PHE A 99 10.74 -1.85 -1.52
N GLY A 100 9.83 -2.31 -2.38
CA GLY A 100 8.54 -2.83 -1.95
C GLY A 100 8.67 -4.00 -0.98
N LYS A 101 9.59 -4.93 -1.26
CA LYS A 101 9.88 -6.06 -0.38
C LYS A 101 10.45 -5.60 0.96
N SER A 102 11.37 -4.65 0.95
CA SER A 102 11.99 -4.09 2.17
C SER A 102 10.95 -3.39 3.04
N VAL A 103 10.12 -2.55 2.45
CA VAL A 103 9.05 -1.84 3.16
C VAL A 103 8.02 -2.81 3.73
N TYR A 104 7.60 -3.80 2.94
CA TYR A 104 6.66 -4.82 3.40
C TYR A 104 7.25 -5.62 4.57
N GLY A 105 8.51 -6.04 4.48
CA GLY A 105 9.18 -6.77 5.56
C GLY A 105 9.22 -6.00 6.87
N ALA A 106 9.49 -4.69 6.80
CA ALA A 106 9.45 -3.82 7.98
C ALA A 106 8.03 -3.71 8.56
N LEU A 107 7.02 -3.60 7.70
CA LEU A 107 5.61 -3.59 8.13
C LEU A 107 5.25 -4.90 8.84
N GLU A 108 5.65 -6.03 8.27
CA GLU A 108 5.38 -7.35 8.86
C GLU A 108 5.95 -7.46 10.28
N GLU A 109 7.21 -7.07 10.46
CA GLU A 109 7.85 -7.09 11.79
C GLU A 109 7.13 -6.14 12.76
N TYR A 110 6.74 -4.97 12.28
CA TYR A 110 6.01 -4.00 13.10
C TYR A 110 4.67 -4.57 13.59
N VAL A 111 3.86 -5.12 12.69
CA VAL A 111 2.54 -5.64 13.09
C VAL A 111 2.65 -6.92 13.94
N LYS A 112 3.70 -7.72 13.75
CA LYS A 112 4.01 -8.83 14.68
C LYS A 112 4.27 -8.32 16.09
N SER A 113 5.00 -7.20 16.22
CA SER A 113 5.25 -6.58 17.54
C SER A 113 3.95 -6.14 18.22
N LEU A 114 2.92 -5.82 17.44
CA LEU A 114 1.59 -5.48 17.91
C LEU A 114 0.68 -6.69 18.12
N LYS A 115 1.24 -7.92 18.03
CA LYS A 115 0.53 -9.18 18.21
C LYS A 115 -0.48 -9.51 17.11
N SER A 116 -0.34 -8.95 15.93
CA SER A 116 -1.11 -9.36 14.77
C SER A 116 -0.78 -10.83 14.41
N ARG A 117 -1.78 -11.62 14.11
CA ARG A 117 -1.61 -13.05 13.80
C ARG A 117 -1.66 -13.34 12.30
N CYS A 118 -2.22 -12.42 11.54
CA CYS A 118 -2.48 -12.63 10.13
C CYS A 118 -2.43 -11.29 9.40
N MET A 119 -1.94 -11.32 8.17
CA MET A 119 -2.09 -10.19 7.24
C MET A 119 -3.03 -10.58 6.11
N ARG A 120 -3.91 -9.65 5.74
CA ARG A 120 -4.79 -9.76 4.58
C ARG A 120 -4.48 -8.67 3.58
N ILE A 121 -4.49 -9.03 2.31
CA ILE A 121 -4.47 -8.12 1.16
C ILE A 121 -5.54 -8.53 0.17
N ASP A 122 -6.02 -7.56 -0.60
CA ASP A 122 -6.94 -7.80 -1.71
C ASP A 122 -6.26 -7.30 -2.99
N VAL A 123 -5.98 -8.21 -3.92
CA VAL A 123 -5.18 -7.93 -5.12
C VAL A 123 -6.06 -7.94 -6.35
N VAL A 124 -6.14 -6.81 -7.04
CA VAL A 124 -6.82 -6.70 -8.34
C VAL A 124 -6.02 -7.44 -9.39
N THR A 125 -6.65 -8.35 -10.12
CA THR A 125 -5.94 -9.37 -10.92
C THR A 125 -6.07 -9.24 -12.42
N HIS A 126 -6.93 -8.37 -12.93
CA HIS A 126 -7.30 -8.39 -14.35
C HIS A 126 -6.30 -7.74 -15.30
N TYR A 127 -5.20 -7.16 -14.82
CA TYR A 127 -4.31 -6.39 -15.69
C TYR A 127 -2.81 -6.60 -15.46
N ASP A 128 -2.39 -7.13 -14.32
CA ASP A 128 -0.95 -7.26 -14.00
C ASP A 128 -0.69 -8.44 -13.05
N ASP A 129 -0.18 -9.53 -13.60
CA ASP A 129 0.13 -10.74 -12.82
C ASP A 129 1.37 -10.57 -11.94
N THR A 130 2.21 -9.56 -12.20
CA THR A 130 3.44 -9.33 -11.41
C THR A 130 3.13 -8.92 -9.98
N VAL A 131 2.00 -8.26 -9.76
CA VAL A 131 1.55 -7.87 -8.41
C VAL A 131 1.18 -9.10 -7.60
N LEU A 132 0.42 -10.03 -8.19
CA LEU A 132 0.06 -11.29 -7.55
C LEU A 132 1.31 -12.10 -7.21
N ASP A 133 2.24 -12.22 -8.16
CA ASP A 133 3.51 -12.93 -7.97
C ASP A 133 4.34 -12.32 -6.84
N PHE A 134 4.37 -11.00 -6.72
CA PHE A 134 5.04 -10.31 -5.63
C PHE A 134 4.53 -10.78 -4.26
N TRP A 135 3.21 -10.83 -4.10
CA TRP A 135 2.61 -11.24 -2.83
C TRP A 135 2.80 -12.73 -2.54
N VAL A 136 2.71 -13.58 -3.56
CA VAL A 136 3.01 -15.02 -3.41
C VAL A 136 4.46 -15.21 -2.94
N ARG A 137 5.41 -14.50 -3.53
CA ARG A 137 6.83 -14.56 -3.11
C ARG A 137 7.06 -14.04 -1.69
N ASN A 138 6.18 -13.17 -1.20
CA ASN A 138 6.24 -12.69 0.18
C ASN A 138 5.46 -13.58 1.17
N GLY A 139 5.00 -14.74 0.72
CA GLY A 139 4.41 -15.75 1.58
C GLY A 139 2.90 -15.72 1.69
N PHE A 140 2.22 -14.91 0.89
CA PHE A 140 0.75 -14.85 0.88
C PHE A 140 0.16 -16.00 0.07
N LYS A 141 -1.00 -16.47 0.50
CA LYS A 141 -1.77 -17.54 -0.17
C LYS A 141 -3.15 -17.03 -0.52
N LYS A 142 -3.62 -17.41 -1.71
CA LYS A 142 -4.98 -17.12 -2.16
C LYS A 142 -5.99 -17.79 -1.23
N CYS A 143 -6.98 -17.02 -0.77
CA CYS A 143 -8.11 -17.52 0.01
C CYS A 143 -9.37 -17.67 -0.84
N LYS A 144 -9.75 -16.63 -1.59
CA LYS A 144 -10.93 -16.66 -2.47
C LYS A 144 -10.93 -15.50 -3.46
N ASP A 145 -11.74 -15.65 -4.51
CA ASP A 145 -12.05 -14.56 -5.42
C ASP A 145 -13.08 -13.63 -4.79
N ILE A 146 -12.93 -12.34 -4.99
CA ILE A 146 -13.82 -11.30 -4.47
C ILE A 146 -14.07 -10.23 -5.53
N ALA A 147 -15.07 -9.39 -5.29
CA ALA A 147 -15.29 -8.16 -6.04
C ALA A 147 -14.94 -6.98 -5.15
N LEU A 148 -14.05 -6.11 -5.63
CA LEU A 148 -13.59 -4.94 -4.90
C LEU A 148 -14.22 -3.69 -5.49
N ASN A 149 -14.84 -2.87 -4.63
CA ASN A 149 -15.35 -1.56 -5.03
C ASN A 149 -14.24 -0.52 -4.83
N TRP A 150 -13.77 0.05 -5.93
CA TRP A 150 -12.75 1.09 -5.93
C TRP A 150 -13.31 2.33 -6.60
N THR A 151 -13.60 3.36 -5.83
CA THR A 151 -14.18 4.64 -6.31
C THR A 151 -15.43 4.45 -7.19
N GLY A 152 -16.31 3.52 -6.81
CA GLY A 152 -17.54 3.20 -7.56
C GLY A 152 -17.36 2.20 -8.70
N LYS A 153 -16.12 1.81 -9.02
CA LYS A 153 -15.83 0.77 -10.03
C LYS A 153 -15.68 -0.58 -9.34
N ILE A 154 -16.38 -1.59 -9.85
CA ILE A 154 -16.27 -2.97 -9.35
C ILE A 154 -15.16 -3.69 -10.12
N LEU A 155 -14.16 -4.18 -9.37
CA LEU A 155 -13.00 -4.83 -9.93
C LEU A 155 -12.89 -6.28 -9.43
N PRO A 156 -12.55 -7.24 -10.29
CA PRO A 156 -12.24 -8.59 -9.84
C PRO A 156 -10.93 -8.57 -9.05
N ALA A 157 -10.92 -9.24 -7.92
CA ALA A 157 -9.76 -9.30 -7.05
C ALA A 157 -9.64 -10.66 -6.38
N VAL A 158 -8.48 -10.90 -5.79
CA VAL A 158 -8.18 -12.09 -5.00
C VAL A 158 -7.86 -11.66 -3.57
N MET A 159 -8.58 -12.21 -2.61
CA MET A 159 -8.21 -12.07 -1.20
C MET A 159 -7.07 -13.03 -0.90
N MET A 160 -6.00 -12.51 -0.35
CA MET A 160 -4.84 -13.28 0.05
C MET A 160 -4.52 -13.05 1.52
N LYS A 161 -4.01 -14.08 2.17
CA LYS A 161 -3.63 -14.01 3.58
C LYS A 161 -2.25 -14.64 3.82
N LYS A 162 -1.59 -14.13 4.85
CA LYS A 162 -0.35 -14.67 5.37
C LYS A 162 -0.47 -14.85 6.87
N ASN A 163 -0.19 -16.06 7.36
CA ASN A 163 -0.09 -16.33 8.78
C ASN A 163 1.21 -15.76 9.33
N LEU A 164 1.14 -15.02 10.43
CA LEU A 164 2.28 -14.37 11.08
C LEU A 164 2.73 -15.08 12.37
N SER A 165 1.95 -16.03 12.83
CA SER A 165 2.27 -16.74 14.07
C SER A 165 3.08 -18.01 13.84
#